data_b9d99d998eb569ee60aadb3c85d1026f
#
_entry.id   b9d99d998eb569ee60aadb3c85d1026f
#
_cell.length_a   1.000
_cell.length_b   1.000
_cell.length_c   1.000
_cell.angle_alpha   90.00
_cell.angle_beta   90.00
_cell.angle_gamma   90.00
#
_symmetry.space_group_name_H-M   'P 1'
#
loop_
_entity.id
_entity.type
_entity.pdbx_description
1 polymer ?
#
loop_
_entity_poly.entity_id
_entity_poly.type
_entity_poly.pdbx_seq_one_letter_code
_entity_poly.pdbx_strand_id
1 'polypeptide(L)'
;MFSCVHWLQPFLVLLSSTLLIWGYNCPSSCLCPDHHTVDCTGQGLTRLPDSIPLDVRRLLLSNNWIPWVPSDFLVLYSDLVYLDLRNNSLTRLEPGTLSTSSRLVYLDLGSNNLTEIPSGTFEESRSLIKLRLGNNPFLSMVSKDAFLGLTSLRELELERNALSGLDVVVLSQLPSLRVIRLEGNPWVCNCNFAKLFLWLLENRHKLPMGLEGIECSLAVDGQRVSLSVLSEDSFRECRGMLTLTDYLIVIFSGICISVAAIIASFFLASMIHCFQRLKAKRTDEEEGEE
;
A
#
# COMPACT_ATOMS: atom_id res chain seq x y z
N MET A 1 49.44 -55.90 -37.93
CA MET A 1 48.95 -54.52 -37.79
C MET A 1 47.47 -54.51 -38.19
N PHE A 2 46.55 -54.81 -37.26
CA PHE A 2 45.13 -54.76 -37.51
C PHE A 2 44.55 -53.52 -36.85
N SER A 3 43.76 -52.84 -37.64
CA SER A 3 43.23 -51.47 -37.49
C SER A 3 42.26 -51.37 -36.32
N CYS A 4 42.53 -50.54 -35.32
CA CYS A 4 41.68 -50.17 -34.19
C CYS A 4 40.70 -49.04 -34.50
N VAL A 5 40.31 -48.85 -35.76
CA VAL A 5 39.51 -47.67 -36.17
C VAL A 5 38.02 -47.93 -36.20
N HIS A 6 37.53 -49.17 -36.06
CA HIS A 6 36.13 -49.50 -36.29
C HIS A 6 35.20 -49.49 -35.04
N TRP A 7 35.72 -49.20 -33.87
CA TRP A 7 34.90 -49.20 -32.64
C TRP A 7 34.52 -47.84 -32.10
N LEU A 8 34.98 -46.74 -32.68
CA LEU A 8 34.71 -45.39 -32.21
C LEU A 8 33.55 -44.69 -32.93
N GLN A 9 33.03 -45.24 -34.04
CA GLN A 9 31.96 -44.62 -34.80
C GLN A 9 30.55 -44.67 -34.11
N PRO A 10 30.13 -45.73 -33.39
CA PRO A 10 28.83 -45.69 -32.76
C PRO A 10 28.74 -44.77 -31.53
N PHE A 11 29.84 -44.44 -30.86
CA PHE A 11 29.85 -43.51 -29.72
C PHE A 11 29.74 -42.05 -30.12
N LEU A 12 30.25 -41.66 -31.28
CA LEU A 12 30.13 -40.29 -31.78
C LEU A 12 28.74 -39.96 -32.32
N VAL A 13 28.01 -40.97 -32.84
CA VAL A 13 26.60 -40.79 -33.29
C VAL A 13 25.62 -40.69 -32.13
N LEU A 14 25.91 -41.40 -31.00
CA LEU A 14 25.10 -41.27 -29.80
C LEU A 14 25.30 -39.98 -29.02
N LEU A 15 26.47 -39.32 -29.14
CA LEU A 15 26.73 -38.01 -28.55
C LEU A 15 26.14 -36.84 -29.35
N SER A 16 25.88 -37.04 -30.66
CA SER A 16 25.24 -36.00 -31.50
C SER A 16 23.71 -36.00 -31.43
N SER A 17 23.08 -37.05 -30.88
CA SER A 17 21.64 -37.14 -30.74
C SER A 17 21.10 -36.71 -29.38
N THR A 18 21.97 -36.35 -28.44
CA THR A 18 21.60 -35.71 -27.16
C THR A 18 21.96 -34.23 -27.11
N LEU A 19 21.96 -33.52 -28.21
CA LEU A 19 21.57 -32.11 -28.19
C LEU A 19 20.11 -32.12 -27.73
N LEU A 20 19.97 -32.15 -26.40
CA LEU A 20 18.75 -31.69 -25.75
C LEU A 20 18.40 -30.39 -26.41
N ILE A 21 17.48 -30.44 -27.39
CA ILE A 21 16.67 -29.29 -27.76
C ILE A 21 16.02 -28.92 -26.42
N TRP A 22 16.61 -27.99 -25.71
CA TRP A 22 15.91 -27.24 -24.69
C TRP A 22 14.79 -26.54 -25.46
N GLY A 23 13.73 -27.29 -25.67
CA GLY A 23 12.55 -26.81 -26.31
C GLY A 23 12.07 -25.64 -25.47
N TYR A 24 12.14 -24.48 -26.04
CA TYR A 24 11.51 -23.30 -25.52
C TYR A 24 10.02 -23.63 -25.37
N ASN A 25 9.62 -23.96 -24.16
CA ASN A 25 8.26 -24.41 -23.84
C ASN A 25 7.34 -23.18 -23.75
N CYS A 26 6.92 -22.70 -24.91
CA CYS A 26 5.83 -21.73 -24.96
C CYS A 26 4.50 -22.43 -24.69
N PRO A 27 3.65 -21.94 -23.78
CA PRO A 27 2.31 -22.48 -23.60
C PRO A 27 1.54 -22.49 -24.92
N SER A 28 0.83 -23.59 -25.22
CA SER A 28 0.21 -23.82 -26.53
C SER A 28 -0.81 -22.74 -26.96
N SER A 29 -1.41 -22.06 -25.98
CA SER A 29 -2.36 -20.98 -26.20
C SER A 29 -1.71 -19.58 -26.27
N CYS A 30 -0.38 -19.49 -26.18
CA CYS A 30 0.32 -18.21 -26.07
C CYS A 30 1.34 -18.04 -27.20
N LEU A 31 1.82 -16.82 -27.36
CA LEU A 31 2.92 -16.46 -28.25
C LEU A 31 4.15 -16.12 -27.39
N CYS A 32 5.31 -16.56 -27.86
CA CYS A 32 6.56 -16.29 -27.19
C CYS A 32 7.53 -15.63 -28.19
N PRO A 33 7.46 -14.30 -28.34
CA PRO A 33 8.26 -13.57 -29.32
C PRO A 33 9.75 -13.63 -29.01
N ASP A 34 10.12 -13.82 -27.75
CA ASP A 34 11.50 -14.01 -27.30
C ASP A 34 11.53 -14.96 -26.08
N HIS A 35 12.74 -15.30 -25.59
CA HIS A 35 12.94 -16.24 -24.51
C HIS A 35 12.34 -15.81 -23.15
N HIS A 36 12.12 -14.50 -22.96
CA HIS A 36 11.69 -13.94 -21.68
C HIS A 36 10.27 -13.35 -21.72
N THR A 37 9.59 -13.40 -22.87
CA THR A 37 8.24 -12.86 -23.05
C THR A 37 7.25 -13.97 -23.38
N VAL A 38 6.18 -14.06 -22.60
CA VAL A 38 5.03 -14.92 -22.85
C VAL A 38 3.81 -14.04 -23.00
N ASP A 39 3.22 -14.03 -24.20
CA ASP A 39 2.02 -13.26 -24.53
C ASP A 39 0.84 -14.19 -24.73
N CYS A 40 -0.08 -14.18 -23.78
CA CYS A 40 -1.34 -14.91 -23.79
C CYS A 40 -2.54 -13.95 -23.86
N THR A 41 -2.35 -12.76 -24.39
CA THR A 41 -3.40 -11.73 -24.47
C THR A 41 -4.57 -12.21 -25.33
N GLY A 42 -5.81 -12.11 -24.79
CA GLY A 42 -7.04 -12.38 -25.53
C GLY A 42 -7.25 -13.84 -25.95
N GLN A 43 -6.66 -14.79 -25.25
CA GLN A 43 -6.74 -16.22 -25.56
C GLN A 43 -7.95 -16.92 -24.93
N GLY A 44 -8.85 -16.18 -24.27
CA GLY A 44 -10.04 -16.75 -23.62
C GLY A 44 -9.69 -17.65 -22.42
N LEU A 45 -8.55 -17.44 -21.79
CA LEU A 45 -8.08 -18.24 -20.67
C LEU A 45 -9.00 -18.05 -19.46
N THR A 46 -9.42 -19.18 -18.86
CA THR A 46 -10.18 -19.23 -17.61
C THR A 46 -9.31 -19.60 -16.42
N ARG A 47 -8.04 -19.88 -16.63
CA ARG A 47 -7.00 -20.15 -15.63
C ARG A 47 -5.64 -19.72 -16.18
N LEU A 48 -4.67 -19.63 -15.30
CA LEU A 48 -3.29 -19.37 -15.69
C LEU A 48 -2.78 -20.52 -16.58
N PRO A 49 -1.95 -20.23 -17.59
CA PRO A 49 -1.41 -21.25 -18.46
C PRO A 49 -0.41 -22.14 -17.70
N ASP A 50 -0.46 -23.43 -18.02
CA ASP A 50 0.54 -24.36 -17.55
C ASP A 50 1.84 -24.19 -18.36
N SER A 51 2.96 -24.58 -17.83
CA SER A 51 4.26 -24.64 -18.56
C SER A 51 4.82 -23.27 -19.03
N ILE A 52 4.63 -22.22 -18.25
CA ILE A 52 5.34 -20.94 -18.48
C ILE A 52 6.84 -21.17 -18.20
N PRO A 53 7.75 -20.67 -19.08
CA PRO A 53 9.19 -20.72 -18.83
C PRO A 53 9.59 -20.07 -17.51
N LEU A 54 10.46 -20.70 -16.73
CA LEU A 54 10.85 -20.20 -15.40
C LEU A 54 11.66 -18.91 -15.45
N ASP A 55 12.30 -18.60 -16.59
CA ASP A 55 13.08 -17.40 -16.84
C ASP A 55 12.28 -16.27 -17.48
N VAL A 56 10.92 -16.38 -17.45
CA VAL A 56 10.02 -15.35 -17.96
C VAL A 56 10.22 -14.04 -17.19
N ARG A 57 10.32 -12.92 -17.93
CA ARG A 57 10.41 -11.56 -17.39
C ARG A 57 9.19 -10.72 -17.71
N ARG A 58 8.48 -11.06 -18.79
CA ARG A 58 7.26 -10.37 -19.22
C ARG A 58 6.15 -11.39 -19.45
N LEU A 59 5.10 -11.30 -18.65
CA LEU A 59 3.94 -12.17 -18.75
C LEU A 59 2.70 -11.32 -19.03
N LEU A 60 2.15 -11.48 -20.21
CA LEU A 60 0.98 -10.75 -20.70
C LEU A 60 -0.22 -11.70 -20.68
N LEU A 61 -1.16 -11.44 -19.80
CA LEU A 61 -2.36 -12.25 -19.57
C LEU A 61 -3.65 -11.41 -19.72
N SER A 62 -3.53 -10.21 -20.29
CA SER A 62 -4.67 -9.30 -20.41
C SER A 62 -5.75 -9.84 -21.34
N ASN A 63 -6.99 -9.33 -21.17
CA ASN A 63 -8.16 -9.68 -21.96
C ASN A 63 -8.49 -11.19 -21.94
N ASN A 64 -8.54 -11.78 -20.74
CA ASN A 64 -8.94 -13.16 -20.51
C ASN A 64 -10.07 -13.25 -19.47
N TRP A 65 -10.37 -14.43 -18.97
CA TRP A 65 -11.41 -14.67 -17.96
C TRP A 65 -10.83 -15.29 -16.68
N ILE A 66 -9.58 -14.94 -16.33
CA ILE A 66 -8.88 -15.51 -15.17
C ILE A 66 -9.53 -14.97 -13.88
N PRO A 67 -10.08 -15.84 -13.00
CA PRO A 67 -10.82 -15.39 -11.82
C PRO A 67 -9.92 -15.16 -10.60
N TRP A 68 -8.75 -15.76 -10.54
CA TRP A 68 -7.82 -15.68 -9.41
C TRP A 68 -6.40 -16.09 -9.81
N VAL A 69 -5.42 -15.63 -9.04
CA VAL A 69 -4.01 -16.00 -9.15
C VAL A 69 -3.64 -16.76 -7.86
N PRO A 70 -3.20 -18.04 -7.94
CA PRO A 70 -2.74 -18.77 -6.77
C PRO A 70 -1.59 -18.08 -6.04
N SER A 71 -1.54 -18.17 -4.72
CA SER A 71 -0.49 -17.54 -3.91
C SER A 71 0.91 -18.06 -4.21
N ASP A 72 1.03 -19.30 -4.67
CA ASP A 72 2.29 -19.97 -5.02
C ASP A 72 2.70 -19.77 -6.49
N PHE A 73 1.83 -19.23 -7.33
CA PHE A 73 2.10 -19.10 -8.76
C PHE A 73 3.36 -18.28 -9.04
N LEU A 74 3.48 -17.08 -8.46
CA LEU A 74 4.62 -16.19 -8.73
C LEU A 74 5.92 -16.62 -8.02
N VAL A 75 5.85 -17.59 -7.11
CA VAL A 75 7.04 -18.14 -6.43
C VAL A 75 8.02 -18.74 -7.44
N LEU A 76 7.50 -19.32 -8.52
CA LEU A 76 8.31 -19.92 -9.57
C LEU A 76 8.97 -18.90 -10.51
N TYR A 77 8.46 -17.66 -10.54
CA TYR A 77 8.84 -16.63 -11.54
C TYR A 77 9.52 -15.43 -10.87
N SER A 78 10.57 -15.71 -10.10
CA SER A 78 11.31 -14.67 -9.35
C SER A 78 11.99 -13.60 -10.22
N ASP A 79 12.19 -13.89 -11.51
CA ASP A 79 12.77 -12.96 -12.50
C ASP A 79 11.72 -12.09 -13.20
N LEU A 80 10.44 -12.23 -12.83
CA LEU A 80 9.35 -11.49 -13.45
C LEU A 80 9.49 -9.97 -13.18
N VAL A 81 9.48 -9.19 -14.27
CA VAL A 81 9.61 -7.73 -14.25
C VAL A 81 8.30 -7.05 -14.63
N TYR A 82 7.54 -7.66 -15.51
CA TYR A 82 6.31 -7.10 -16.07
C TYR A 82 5.19 -8.13 -16.04
N LEU A 83 4.09 -7.80 -15.36
CA LEU A 83 2.90 -8.63 -15.27
C LEU A 83 1.66 -7.80 -15.67
N ASP A 84 0.98 -8.23 -16.73
CA ASP A 84 -0.28 -7.64 -17.20
C ASP A 84 -1.43 -8.64 -17.01
N LEU A 85 -2.29 -8.36 -16.07
CA LEU A 85 -3.53 -9.10 -15.76
C LEU A 85 -4.77 -8.24 -16.02
N ARG A 86 -4.62 -7.15 -16.76
CA ARG A 86 -5.71 -6.22 -17.08
C ARG A 86 -6.85 -6.93 -17.80
N ASN A 87 -8.09 -6.47 -17.54
CA ASN A 87 -9.29 -6.98 -18.17
C ASN A 87 -9.43 -8.50 -18.04
N ASN A 88 -9.53 -8.93 -16.80
CA ASN A 88 -9.80 -10.30 -16.38
C ASN A 88 -10.98 -10.33 -15.39
N SER A 89 -11.18 -11.44 -14.68
CA SER A 89 -12.26 -11.61 -13.72
C SER A 89 -11.77 -11.72 -12.29
N LEU A 90 -10.59 -11.13 -11.97
CA LEU A 90 -9.99 -11.22 -10.64
C LEU A 90 -10.88 -10.57 -9.60
N THR A 91 -11.23 -11.29 -8.53
CA THR A 91 -12.08 -10.78 -7.44
C THR A 91 -11.29 -10.39 -6.20
N ARG A 92 -10.13 -10.99 -5.99
CA ARG A 92 -9.23 -10.73 -4.87
C ARG A 92 -7.79 -11.11 -5.20
N LEU A 93 -6.87 -10.58 -4.42
CA LEU A 93 -5.48 -11.01 -4.36
C LEU A 93 -5.30 -11.83 -3.08
N GLU A 94 -4.84 -13.05 -3.20
CA GLU A 94 -4.54 -13.88 -2.04
C GLU A 94 -3.31 -13.33 -1.30
N PRO A 95 -3.29 -13.37 0.05
CA PRO A 95 -2.09 -13.01 0.80
C PRO A 95 -0.88 -13.85 0.32
N GLY A 96 0.24 -13.17 0.11
CA GLY A 96 1.46 -13.84 -0.36
C GLY A 96 1.57 -14.04 -1.87
N THR A 97 0.54 -13.73 -2.68
CA THR A 97 0.63 -13.85 -4.15
C THR A 97 1.84 -13.13 -4.74
N LEU A 98 2.23 -11.99 -4.17
CA LEU A 98 3.37 -11.18 -4.62
C LEU A 98 4.60 -11.31 -3.70
N SER A 99 4.63 -12.26 -2.78
CA SER A 99 5.68 -12.40 -1.76
C SER A 99 7.09 -12.64 -2.30
N THR A 100 7.23 -13.09 -3.53
CA THR A 100 8.53 -13.32 -4.20
C THR A 100 8.81 -12.34 -5.34
N SER A 101 7.92 -11.37 -5.56
CA SER A 101 7.95 -10.47 -6.71
C SER A 101 8.88 -9.25 -6.49
N SER A 102 10.04 -9.45 -5.89
CA SER A 102 10.98 -8.36 -5.57
C SER A 102 11.55 -7.64 -6.79
N ARG A 103 11.54 -8.27 -7.97
CA ARG A 103 12.00 -7.70 -9.24
C ARG A 103 10.88 -7.10 -10.08
N LEU A 104 9.63 -7.25 -9.67
CA LEU A 104 8.48 -6.74 -10.43
C LEU A 104 8.51 -5.21 -10.46
N VAL A 105 8.49 -4.65 -11.68
CA VAL A 105 8.55 -3.21 -11.95
C VAL A 105 7.19 -2.66 -12.39
N TYR A 106 6.43 -3.46 -13.12
CA TYR A 106 5.12 -3.10 -13.65
C TYR A 106 4.10 -4.17 -13.30
N LEU A 107 2.97 -3.75 -12.72
CA LEU A 107 1.81 -4.59 -12.44
C LEU A 107 0.53 -3.90 -12.88
N ASP A 108 -0.22 -4.53 -13.76
CA ASP A 108 -1.53 -4.07 -14.19
C ASP A 108 -2.62 -5.06 -13.75
N LEU A 109 -3.48 -4.60 -12.85
CA LEU A 109 -4.66 -5.28 -12.33
C LEU A 109 -5.95 -4.52 -12.69
N GLY A 110 -5.84 -3.55 -13.59
CA GLY A 110 -6.96 -2.71 -13.99
C GLY A 110 -8.06 -3.49 -14.72
N SER A 111 -9.28 -2.98 -14.68
CA SER A 111 -10.45 -3.58 -15.33
C SER A 111 -10.68 -5.04 -14.89
N ASN A 112 -10.71 -5.25 -13.58
CA ASN A 112 -11.03 -6.51 -12.94
C ASN A 112 -12.23 -6.34 -11.97
N ASN A 113 -12.53 -7.33 -11.19
CA ASN A 113 -13.62 -7.35 -10.20
C ASN A 113 -13.10 -7.33 -8.75
N LEU A 114 -11.93 -6.74 -8.53
CA LEU A 114 -11.34 -6.65 -7.19
C LEU A 114 -12.29 -5.91 -6.24
N THR A 115 -12.43 -6.40 -5.02
CA THR A 115 -13.29 -5.81 -3.98
C THR A 115 -12.52 -5.02 -2.94
N GLU A 116 -11.30 -5.46 -2.64
CA GLU A 116 -10.41 -4.84 -1.65
C GLU A 116 -8.92 -5.08 -1.98
N ILE A 117 -8.06 -4.24 -1.41
CA ILE A 117 -6.61 -4.48 -1.37
C ILE A 117 -6.23 -4.70 0.11
N PRO A 118 -5.92 -5.95 0.49
CA PRO A 118 -5.56 -6.29 1.86
C PRO A 118 -4.21 -5.71 2.30
N SER A 119 -3.98 -5.64 3.61
CA SER A 119 -2.67 -5.31 4.19
C SER A 119 -1.62 -6.34 3.77
N GLY A 120 -0.38 -5.88 3.53
CA GLY A 120 0.75 -6.75 3.18
C GLY A 120 0.73 -7.31 1.76
N THR A 121 -0.26 -6.94 0.92
CA THR A 121 -0.36 -7.45 -0.47
C THR A 121 0.92 -7.20 -1.27
N PHE A 122 1.58 -6.07 -1.07
CA PHE A 122 2.75 -5.64 -1.85
C PHE A 122 4.04 -5.55 -1.02
N GLU A 123 4.10 -6.15 0.15
CA GLU A 123 5.20 -5.97 1.13
C GLU A 123 6.59 -6.23 0.54
N GLU A 124 6.73 -7.24 -0.33
CA GLU A 124 7.98 -7.60 -0.98
C GLU A 124 8.19 -6.96 -2.37
N SER A 125 7.22 -6.21 -2.88
CA SER A 125 7.27 -5.61 -4.24
C SER A 125 8.05 -4.29 -4.27
N ARG A 126 9.24 -4.28 -3.69
CA ARG A 126 10.06 -3.06 -3.47
C ARG A 126 10.53 -2.38 -4.76
N SER A 127 10.65 -3.13 -5.86
CA SER A 127 11.05 -2.62 -7.17
C SER A 127 9.90 -2.08 -8.00
N LEU A 128 8.64 -2.19 -7.53
CA LEU A 128 7.48 -1.79 -8.30
C LEU A 128 7.47 -0.27 -8.54
N ILE A 129 7.44 0.12 -9.80
CA ILE A 129 7.44 1.52 -10.25
C ILE A 129 6.03 1.95 -10.64
N LYS A 130 5.26 1.07 -11.27
CA LYS A 130 3.91 1.36 -11.74
C LYS A 130 2.93 0.28 -11.31
N LEU A 131 1.87 0.70 -10.60
CA LEU A 131 0.75 -0.13 -10.17
C LEU A 131 -0.56 0.45 -10.72
N ARG A 132 -1.28 -0.36 -11.49
CA ARG A 132 -2.58 -0.03 -12.05
C ARG A 132 -3.67 -0.88 -11.39
N LEU A 133 -4.60 -0.20 -10.75
CA LEU A 133 -5.78 -0.76 -10.07
C LEU A 133 -7.08 -0.08 -10.55
N GLY A 134 -7.00 0.76 -11.58
CA GLY A 134 -8.13 1.50 -12.10
C GLY A 134 -9.20 0.60 -12.73
N ASN A 135 -10.45 1.09 -12.80
CA ASN A 135 -11.59 0.38 -13.39
C ASN A 135 -11.92 -0.96 -12.72
N ASN A 136 -11.82 -1.05 -11.39
CA ASN A 136 -12.35 -2.15 -10.60
C ASN A 136 -13.66 -1.70 -9.92
N PRO A 137 -14.84 -1.94 -10.52
CA PRO A 137 -16.08 -1.31 -10.09
C PRO A 137 -16.56 -1.76 -8.70
N PHE A 138 -15.97 -2.79 -8.14
CA PHE A 138 -16.27 -3.31 -6.79
C PHE A 138 -15.18 -2.96 -5.76
N LEU A 139 -14.06 -2.34 -6.19
CA LEU A 139 -12.97 -1.98 -5.28
C LEU A 139 -13.40 -0.80 -4.39
N SER A 140 -13.86 -1.12 -3.19
CA SER A 140 -14.39 -0.16 -2.22
C SER A 140 -13.46 0.09 -1.03
N MET A 141 -12.45 -0.76 -0.81
CA MET A 141 -11.57 -0.68 0.35
C MET A 141 -10.10 -0.91 -0.02
N VAL A 142 -9.25 -0.04 0.52
CA VAL A 142 -7.79 -0.20 0.54
C VAL A 142 -7.36 -0.19 1.99
N SER A 143 -6.79 -1.29 2.46
CA SER A 143 -6.34 -1.43 3.84
C SER A 143 -5.21 -0.44 4.16
N LYS A 144 -5.11 -0.01 5.42
CA LYS A 144 -4.15 1.00 5.87
C LYS A 144 -2.70 0.68 5.48
N ASP A 145 -2.32 -0.58 5.53
CA ASP A 145 -0.96 -1.05 5.23
C ASP A 145 -0.89 -1.79 3.88
N ALA A 146 -1.86 -1.53 2.97
CA ALA A 146 -1.94 -2.21 1.68
C ALA A 146 -0.72 -1.96 0.78
N PHE A 147 -0.16 -0.75 0.82
CA PHE A 147 0.98 -0.34 -0.02
C PHE A 147 2.31 -0.33 0.74
N LEU A 148 2.34 -0.93 1.92
CA LEU A 148 3.59 -1.12 2.66
C LEU A 148 4.58 -1.91 1.78
N GLY A 149 5.85 -1.46 1.73
CA GLY A 149 6.90 -2.07 0.90
C GLY A 149 7.08 -1.44 -0.48
N LEU A 150 6.12 -0.67 -1.00
CA LEU A 150 6.20 -0.04 -2.33
C LEU A 150 7.13 1.21 -2.35
N THR A 151 8.35 1.05 -1.92
CA THR A 151 9.32 2.16 -1.76
C THR A 151 9.74 2.83 -3.07
N SER A 152 9.66 2.11 -4.19
CA SER A 152 10.03 2.61 -5.52
C SER A 152 8.85 3.08 -6.36
N LEU A 153 7.60 2.99 -5.86
CA LEU A 153 6.41 3.27 -6.65
C LEU A 153 6.34 4.75 -7.05
N ARG A 154 6.22 4.98 -8.37
CA ARG A 154 6.12 6.32 -8.97
C ARG A 154 4.74 6.63 -9.51
N GLU A 155 4.02 5.63 -9.98
CA GLU A 155 2.69 5.79 -10.58
C GLU A 155 1.70 4.83 -9.92
N LEU A 156 0.60 5.38 -9.38
CA LEU A 156 -0.51 4.65 -8.78
C LEU A 156 -1.81 5.07 -9.47
N GLU A 157 -2.49 4.12 -10.08
CA GLU A 157 -3.77 4.34 -10.75
C GLU A 157 -4.90 3.67 -9.95
N LEU A 158 -5.80 4.49 -9.38
CA LEU A 158 -6.96 4.08 -8.58
C LEU A 158 -8.26 4.71 -9.12
N GLU A 159 -8.23 5.24 -10.33
CA GLU A 159 -9.40 5.87 -10.95
C GLU A 159 -10.51 4.86 -11.24
N ARG A 160 -11.77 5.34 -11.24
CA ARG A 160 -12.98 4.56 -11.63
C ARG A 160 -13.12 3.26 -10.83
N ASN A 161 -12.98 3.37 -9.53
CA ASN A 161 -13.27 2.30 -8.57
C ASN A 161 -14.52 2.68 -7.74
N ALA A 162 -14.81 1.94 -6.67
CA ALA A 162 -15.91 2.19 -5.74
C ALA A 162 -15.43 2.82 -4.42
N LEU A 163 -14.31 3.52 -4.41
CA LEU A 163 -13.73 4.11 -3.21
C LEU A 163 -14.55 5.33 -2.75
N SER A 164 -15.13 5.26 -1.57
CA SER A 164 -15.83 6.40 -0.92
C SER A 164 -14.91 7.21 0.01
N GLY A 165 -13.78 6.66 0.40
CA GLY A 165 -12.74 7.26 1.23
C GLY A 165 -11.41 6.52 1.05
N LEU A 166 -10.32 7.17 1.42
CA LEU A 166 -8.98 6.60 1.46
C LEU A 166 -8.23 7.21 2.64
N ASP A 167 -7.66 6.38 3.51
CA ASP A 167 -6.83 6.89 4.59
C ASP A 167 -5.54 7.47 4.00
N VAL A 168 -5.24 8.73 4.33
CA VAL A 168 -4.04 9.42 3.85
C VAL A 168 -2.74 8.72 4.24
N VAL A 169 -2.75 7.93 5.31
CA VAL A 169 -1.61 7.12 5.76
C VAL A 169 -1.15 6.16 4.66
N VAL A 170 -2.08 5.61 3.87
CA VAL A 170 -1.79 4.74 2.72
C VAL A 170 -0.86 5.44 1.72
N LEU A 171 -1.08 6.73 1.46
CA LEU A 171 -0.27 7.54 0.54
C LEU A 171 1.06 7.98 1.14
N SER A 172 1.13 8.16 2.45
CA SER A 172 2.37 8.51 3.15
C SER A 172 3.42 7.40 3.13
N GLN A 173 3.00 6.16 2.88
CA GLN A 173 3.87 5.00 2.71
C GLN A 173 4.60 4.96 1.36
N LEU A 174 4.28 5.89 0.43
CA LEU A 174 4.77 5.93 -0.94
C LEU A 174 5.77 7.07 -1.17
N PRO A 175 7.01 6.97 -0.68
CA PRO A 175 7.98 8.07 -0.69
C PRO A 175 8.40 8.52 -2.09
N SER A 176 8.32 7.62 -3.07
CA SER A 176 8.73 7.88 -4.46
C SER A 176 7.59 8.30 -5.38
N LEU A 177 6.33 8.41 -4.87
CA LEU A 177 5.15 8.66 -5.67
C LEU A 177 5.20 10.00 -6.40
N ARG A 178 5.01 9.97 -7.73
CA ARG A 178 5.02 11.13 -8.62
C ARG A 178 3.69 11.38 -9.30
N VAL A 179 2.94 10.30 -9.59
CA VAL A 179 1.65 10.39 -10.28
C VAL A 179 0.64 9.53 -9.55
N ILE A 180 -0.53 10.10 -9.27
CA ILE A 180 -1.68 9.37 -8.71
C ILE A 180 -2.94 9.75 -9.47
N ARG A 181 -3.77 8.74 -9.81
CA ARG A 181 -5.09 8.92 -10.43
C ARG A 181 -6.17 8.46 -9.46
N LEU A 182 -7.11 9.33 -9.17
CA LEU A 182 -8.18 9.12 -8.18
C LEU A 182 -9.57 9.48 -8.72
N GLU A 183 -9.64 9.95 -9.95
CA GLU A 183 -10.85 10.41 -10.62
C GLU A 183 -11.87 9.28 -10.80
N GLY A 184 -13.16 9.61 -10.83
CA GLY A 184 -14.24 8.67 -11.10
C GLY A 184 -14.60 7.70 -9.96
N ASN A 185 -14.15 7.98 -8.73
CA ASN A 185 -14.57 7.27 -7.53
C ASN A 185 -15.75 8.00 -6.84
N PRO A 186 -16.61 7.29 -6.08
CA PRO A 186 -17.73 7.89 -5.36
C PRO A 186 -17.28 8.48 -3.99
N TRP A 187 -16.30 9.40 -4.00
CA TRP A 187 -15.80 10.02 -2.76
C TRP A 187 -16.92 10.70 -1.98
N VAL A 188 -16.85 10.66 -0.66
CA VAL A 188 -17.77 11.34 0.25
C VAL A 188 -17.03 12.44 0.99
N CYS A 189 -17.49 13.69 0.84
CA CYS A 189 -16.91 14.87 1.48
C CYS A 189 -17.25 14.92 2.98
N ASN A 190 -16.68 14.03 3.77
CA ASN A 190 -16.82 13.96 5.22
C ASN A 190 -15.49 14.30 5.93
N CYS A 191 -15.47 14.27 7.26
CA CYS A 191 -14.27 14.59 8.03
C CYS A 191 -13.10 13.61 7.80
N ASN A 192 -13.37 12.36 7.44
CA ASN A 192 -12.30 11.41 7.08
C ASN A 192 -11.67 11.80 5.74
N PHE A 193 -12.49 12.26 4.78
CA PHE A 193 -12.04 12.74 3.49
C PHE A 193 -11.27 14.06 3.59
N ALA A 194 -11.54 14.90 4.60
CA ALA A 194 -10.85 16.17 4.82
C ALA A 194 -9.31 16.01 4.86
N LYS A 195 -8.80 14.94 5.47
CA LYS A 195 -7.36 14.65 5.52
C LYS A 195 -6.79 14.35 4.14
N LEU A 196 -7.52 13.55 3.35
CA LEU A 196 -7.14 13.25 1.97
C LEU A 196 -7.18 14.52 1.12
N PHE A 197 -8.22 15.36 1.27
CA PHE A 197 -8.34 16.62 0.55
C PHE A 197 -7.15 17.56 0.82
N LEU A 198 -6.74 17.74 2.08
CA LEU A 198 -5.57 18.54 2.43
C LEU A 198 -4.29 18.00 1.78
N TRP A 199 -4.09 16.68 1.82
CA TRP A 199 -2.96 16.03 1.15
C TRP A 199 -2.98 16.27 -0.36
N LEU A 200 -4.16 16.20 -1.00
CA LEU A 200 -4.32 16.47 -2.44
C LEU A 200 -4.02 17.93 -2.80
N LEU A 201 -4.39 18.89 -1.94
CA LEU A 201 -4.05 20.31 -2.11
C LEU A 201 -2.53 20.53 -2.12
N GLU A 202 -1.82 19.92 -1.17
CA GLU A 202 -0.35 19.99 -1.08
C GLU A 202 0.35 19.29 -2.24
N ASN A 203 -0.24 18.18 -2.74
CA ASN A 203 0.33 17.30 -3.75
C ASN A 203 -0.33 17.42 -5.13
N ARG A 204 -0.98 18.57 -5.43
CA ARG A 204 -1.72 18.76 -6.70
C ARG A 204 -0.87 18.51 -7.95
N HIS A 205 0.44 18.73 -7.86
CA HIS A 205 1.39 18.48 -8.95
C HIS A 205 1.52 16.99 -9.31
N LYS A 206 1.04 16.06 -8.46
CA LYS A 206 1.01 14.62 -8.71
C LYS A 206 -0.28 14.18 -9.41
N LEU A 207 -1.25 15.07 -9.58
CA LEU A 207 -2.57 14.79 -10.17
C LEU A 207 -2.57 15.19 -11.65
N PRO A 208 -2.62 14.24 -12.60
CA PRO A 208 -2.58 14.55 -14.03
C PRO A 208 -3.78 15.38 -14.50
N MET A 209 -4.97 15.16 -13.91
CA MET A 209 -6.21 15.86 -14.20
C MET A 209 -6.47 17.05 -13.25
N GLY A 210 -5.50 17.35 -12.34
CA GLY A 210 -5.72 18.34 -11.31
C GLY A 210 -6.83 17.93 -10.32
N LEU A 211 -7.25 18.89 -9.50
CA LEU A 211 -8.39 18.70 -8.57
C LEU A 211 -9.75 18.73 -9.29
N GLU A 212 -9.80 19.28 -10.49
CA GLU A 212 -11.02 19.38 -11.30
C GLU A 212 -11.54 18.01 -11.73
N GLY A 213 -10.65 17.03 -11.92
CA GLY A 213 -11.00 15.66 -12.29
C GLY A 213 -11.55 14.82 -11.15
N ILE A 214 -11.51 15.32 -9.90
CA ILE A 214 -11.95 14.58 -8.71
C ILE A 214 -13.18 15.26 -8.13
N GLU A 215 -14.24 14.48 -7.89
CA GLU A 215 -15.50 14.95 -7.31
C GLU A 215 -15.79 14.19 -6.01
N CYS A 216 -16.43 14.85 -5.03
CA CYS A 216 -17.00 14.16 -3.87
C CYS A 216 -18.46 14.56 -3.65
N SER A 217 -19.24 13.68 -3.01
CA SER A 217 -20.63 13.93 -2.63
C SER A 217 -20.69 14.59 -1.25
N LEU A 218 -21.41 15.71 -1.12
CA LEU A 218 -21.65 16.36 0.14
C LEU A 218 -22.55 15.47 1.02
N ALA A 219 -22.25 15.41 2.32
CA ALA A 219 -22.96 14.54 3.26
C ALA A 219 -24.41 14.98 3.50
N VAL A 220 -24.75 16.26 3.28
CA VAL A 220 -26.04 16.84 3.62
C VAL A 220 -27.11 16.55 2.56
N ASP A 221 -26.76 16.76 1.29
CA ASP A 221 -27.70 16.70 0.17
C ASP A 221 -27.30 15.70 -0.94
N GLY A 222 -26.15 15.07 -0.79
CA GLY A 222 -25.62 14.13 -1.77
C GLY A 222 -25.16 14.78 -3.09
N GLN A 223 -25.15 16.14 -3.15
CA GLN A 223 -24.71 16.85 -4.34
C GLN A 223 -23.24 16.58 -4.61
N ARG A 224 -22.88 16.28 -5.86
CA ARG A 224 -21.50 16.13 -6.31
C ARG A 224 -20.88 17.50 -6.58
N VAL A 225 -19.71 17.69 -6.02
CA VAL A 225 -18.91 18.91 -6.20
C VAL A 225 -17.49 18.53 -6.58
N SER A 226 -16.91 19.31 -7.51
CA SER A 226 -15.47 19.16 -7.83
C SER A 226 -14.62 19.65 -6.68
N LEU A 227 -13.48 18.96 -6.43
CA LEU A 227 -12.54 19.40 -5.38
C LEU A 227 -11.92 20.75 -5.67
N SER A 228 -11.93 21.22 -6.91
CA SER A 228 -11.41 22.56 -7.28
C SER A 228 -12.21 23.72 -6.69
N VAL A 229 -13.49 23.50 -6.36
CA VAL A 229 -14.36 24.53 -5.75
C VAL A 229 -14.34 24.48 -4.23
N LEU A 230 -13.78 23.44 -3.63
CA LEU A 230 -13.65 23.30 -2.19
C LEU A 230 -12.40 24.03 -1.68
N SER A 231 -12.49 24.55 -0.48
CA SER A 231 -11.39 25.15 0.27
C SER A 231 -11.20 24.43 1.60
N GLU A 232 -10.12 24.76 2.30
CA GLU A 232 -9.91 24.24 3.67
C GLU A 232 -11.06 24.63 4.62
N ASP A 233 -11.70 25.76 4.37
CA ASP A 233 -12.84 26.23 5.17
C ASP A 233 -14.09 25.38 4.97
N SER A 234 -14.20 24.65 3.84
CA SER A 234 -15.29 23.71 3.60
C SER A 234 -15.32 22.57 4.61
N PHE A 235 -14.19 22.31 5.27
CA PHE A 235 -14.05 21.28 6.32
C PHE A 235 -13.77 21.89 7.71
N ARG A 236 -14.17 23.15 7.94
CA ARG A 236 -13.90 23.86 9.21
C ARG A 236 -14.47 23.11 10.41
N GLU A 237 -15.66 22.54 10.30
CA GLU A 237 -16.31 21.76 11.37
C GLU A 237 -15.50 20.51 11.77
N CYS A 238 -14.72 19.96 10.85
CA CYS A 238 -13.88 18.79 11.09
C CYS A 238 -12.61 19.10 11.91
N ARG A 239 -12.20 20.37 12.00
CA ARG A 239 -11.01 20.80 12.77
C ARG A 239 -11.25 20.78 14.28
N GLY A 240 -12.52 20.82 14.72
CA GLY A 240 -12.90 20.83 16.15
C GLY A 240 -13.06 19.47 16.80
N MET A 241 -13.00 18.38 16.04
CA MET A 241 -13.08 17.05 16.62
C MET A 241 -11.73 16.64 17.22
N LEU A 242 -11.59 16.88 18.53
CA LEU A 242 -10.51 16.28 19.32
C LEU A 242 -10.59 14.76 19.16
N THR A 243 -9.48 14.15 18.82
CA THR A 243 -9.40 12.68 18.82
C THR A 243 -9.55 12.18 20.27
N LEU A 244 -9.96 10.92 20.45
CA LEU A 244 -9.99 10.31 21.79
C LEU A 244 -8.62 10.46 22.50
N THR A 245 -7.55 10.39 21.73
CA THR A 245 -6.16 10.57 22.23
C THR A 245 -5.94 11.99 22.73
N ASP A 246 -6.39 13.01 22.02
CA ASP A 246 -6.28 14.41 22.46
C ASP A 246 -7.07 14.66 23.73
N TYR A 247 -8.28 14.08 23.82
CA TYR A 247 -9.12 14.15 25.01
C TYR A 247 -8.43 13.48 26.22
N LEU A 248 -7.83 12.31 26.05
CA LEU A 248 -7.07 11.62 27.07
C LEU A 248 -5.84 12.43 27.51
N ILE A 249 -5.10 13.03 26.57
CA ILE A 249 -3.95 13.89 26.88
C ILE A 249 -4.37 15.08 27.76
N VAL A 250 -5.48 15.74 27.41
CA VAL A 250 -6.01 16.87 28.19
C VAL A 250 -6.42 16.44 29.59
N ILE A 251 -7.10 15.29 29.74
CA ILE A 251 -7.47 14.75 31.06
C ILE A 251 -6.24 14.40 31.88
N PHE A 252 -5.29 13.63 31.32
CA PHE A 252 -4.08 13.22 32.05
C PHE A 252 -3.23 14.42 32.46
N SER A 253 -3.06 15.43 31.59
CA SER A 253 -2.35 16.64 31.94
C SER A 253 -3.02 17.41 33.08
N GLY A 254 -4.36 17.52 33.08
CA GLY A 254 -5.12 18.14 34.16
C GLY A 254 -4.95 17.39 35.49
N ILE A 255 -4.99 16.07 35.49
CA ILE A 255 -4.74 15.25 36.70
C ILE A 255 -3.31 15.45 37.24
N CYS A 256 -2.32 15.43 36.35
CA CYS A 256 -0.92 15.65 36.74
C CYS A 256 -0.69 17.02 37.39
N ILE A 257 -1.28 18.08 36.81
CA ILE A 257 -1.19 19.44 37.37
C ILE A 257 -1.85 19.50 38.73
N SER A 258 -3.03 18.89 38.91
CA SER A 258 -3.77 18.86 40.20
C SER A 258 -2.98 18.13 41.26
N VAL A 259 -2.39 16.97 40.97
CA VAL A 259 -1.57 16.20 41.90
C VAL A 259 -0.31 16.99 42.31
N ALA A 260 0.36 17.63 41.32
CA ALA A 260 1.53 18.48 41.61
C ALA A 260 1.19 19.66 42.55
N ALA A 261 0.04 20.30 42.34
CA ALA A 261 -0.44 21.39 43.20
C ALA A 261 -0.72 20.92 44.63
N ILE A 262 -1.33 19.74 44.80
CA ILE A 262 -1.57 19.13 46.11
C ILE A 262 -0.23 18.85 46.85
N ILE A 263 0.72 18.23 46.16
CA ILE A 263 2.05 17.94 46.73
C ILE A 263 2.75 19.23 47.12
N ALA A 264 2.75 20.25 46.28
CA ALA A 264 3.33 21.56 46.63
C ALA A 264 2.68 22.20 47.83
N SER A 265 1.36 22.09 47.98
CA SER A 265 0.62 22.59 49.16
C SER A 265 1.02 21.87 50.43
N PHE A 266 1.21 20.55 50.39
CA PHE A 266 1.70 19.77 51.53
C PHE A 266 3.13 20.17 51.94
N PHE A 267 4.02 20.37 50.99
CA PHE A 267 5.38 20.83 51.25
C PHE A 267 5.38 22.22 51.88
N LEU A 268 4.59 23.15 51.35
CA LEU A 268 4.48 24.50 51.89
C LEU A 268 3.96 24.48 53.34
N ALA A 269 2.90 23.71 53.61
CA ALA A 269 2.35 23.55 54.96
C ALA A 269 3.37 22.96 55.92
N SER A 270 4.13 21.93 55.53
CA SER A 270 5.19 21.34 56.30
C SER A 270 6.31 22.32 56.61
N MET A 271 6.71 23.13 55.63
CA MET A 271 7.72 24.19 55.84
C MET A 271 7.25 25.24 56.84
N ILE A 272 5.99 25.72 56.70
CA ILE A 272 5.41 26.69 57.64
C ILE A 272 5.40 26.11 59.07
N HIS A 273 4.97 24.86 59.21
CA HIS A 273 4.93 24.20 60.52
C HIS A 273 6.35 24.01 61.14
N CYS A 274 7.34 23.69 60.34
CA CYS A 274 8.72 23.61 60.73
C CYS A 274 9.26 24.96 61.23
N PHE A 275 8.99 26.04 60.46
CA PHE A 275 9.36 27.42 60.85
C PHE A 275 8.71 27.86 62.16
N GLN A 276 7.42 27.56 62.37
CA GLN A 276 6.72 27.87 63.63
C GLN A 276 7.34 27.14 64.83
N ARG A 277 7.70 25.84 64.70
CA ARG A 277 8.39 25.10 65.75
C ARG A 277 9.77 25.65 66.07
N LEU A 278 10.56 26.05 65.08
CA LEU A 278 11.87 26.66 65.29
C LEU A 278 11.74 28.03 65.97
N LYS A 279 10.70 28.82 65.62
CA LYS A 279 10.45 30.10 66.28
C LYS A 279 10.02 29.93 67.73
N ALA A 280 9.13 28.96 68.03
CA ALA A 280 8.73 28.65 69.41
C ALA A 280 9.94 28.21 70.29
N LYS A 281 10.82 27.36 69.71
CA LYS A 281 12.03 26.89 70.46
C LYS A 281 13.01 28.02 70.78
N ARG A 282 13.12 29.05 69.90
CA ARG A 282 13.97 30.22 70.15
C ARG A 282 13.40 31.14 71.21
N THR A 283 12.07 31.31 71.32
CA THR A 283 11.43 32.08 72.41
C THR A 283 11.56 31.38 73.74
N ASP A 284 11.48 30.06 73.81
CA ASP A 284 11.67 29.28 75.02
C ASP A 284 13.14 29.35 75.52
N GLU A 285 14.14 29.49 74.66
CA GLU A 285 15.56 29.67 74.98
C GLU A 285 15.85 31.09 75.49
N GLU A 286 15.16 32.13 75.00
CA GLU A 286 15.31 33.52 75.44
C GLU A 286 14.65 33.78 76.82
N GLU A 287 13.56 33.06 77.20
CA GLU A 287 12.86 33.16 78.47
C GLU A 287 13.58 32.37 79.62
N GLY A 288 14.52 31.46 79.28
CA GLY A 288 15.27 30.64 80.22
C GLY A 288 16.61 31.25 80.69
N GLU A 289 17.01 32.41 80.10
CA GLU A 289 18.24 33.14 80.47
C GLU A 289 18.01 34.39 81.40
N GLU A 290 16.76 34.69 81.81
CA GLU A 290 16.44 35.69 82.84
C GLU A 290 16.26 34.96 84.21
#